data_51b50c3d2d4f105d5b21df6cc0d23138
#
_entry.id   51b50c3d2d4f105d5b21df6cc0d23138
#
_cell.length_a   1.000
_cell.length_b   1.000
_cell.length_c   1.000
_cell.angle_alpha   90.00
_cell.angle_beta   90.00
_cell.angle_gamma   90.00
#
_symmetry.space_group_name_H-M   'P 1'
#
loop_
_entity.id
_entity.type
_entity.pdbx_description
1 polymer ?
#
loop_
_entity_poly.entity_id
_entity_poly.type
_entity_poly.pdbx_seq_one_letter_code
_entity_poly.pdbx_strand_id
1 'polypeptide(L)'
;MKKIFSFLLVLTVVFSFSACGKKKDKAAENKVDLEYYAGLGQMPECDYKLGADPDEMVEKLTAAESSAEAAGDEYPFAVTEGEKTVRIDNGDFVYYYEKAKKDKGISYIIATNKGYGFEGGASILEIKNALPELEYTEEDVNDSNSFFLMGAIDGSVLKYTFKNRVISFFFSENELTAVTLYDTDNWT
;
A
#
# COMPACT_ATOMS: atom_id res chain seq x y z
N MET A 1 -15.76 -74.56 7.61
CA MET A 1 -16.94 -74.53 8.51
C MET A 1 -17.12 -73.12 9.00
N LYS A 2 -18.39 -72.64 8.83
CA LYS A 2 -19.02 -71.46 9.46
C LYS A 2 -18.35 -70.10 9.26
N LYS A 3 -18.71 -69.29 8.27
CA LYS A 3 -19.81 -68.33 8.15
C LYS A 3 -20.03 -67.49 9.43
N ILE A 4 -19.61 -66.19 9.40
CA ILE A 4 -20.36 -65.14 10.06
C ILE A 4 -20.36 -63.95 9.14
N PHE A 5 -21.55 -63.61 8.62
CA PHE A 5 -21.93 -62.38 7.96
C PHE A 5 -21.94 -61.27 9.00
N SER A 6 -21.25 -60.21 8.75
CA SER A 6 -21.49 -58.96 9.46
C SER A 6 -21.92 -57.91 8.47
N PHE A 7 -23.18 -57.60 8.54
CA PHE A 7 -23.94 -56.64 7.78
C PHE A 7 -23.55 -55.25 8.29
N LEU A 8 -22.66 -54.56 7.57
CA LEU A 8 -22.40 -53.19 7.91
C LEU A 8 -23.32 -52.30 7.10
N LEU A 9 -24.38 -51.86 7.76
CA LEU A 9 -25.37 -50.91 7.27
C LEU A 9 -24.68 -49.52 7.16
N VAL A 10 -24.26 -49.18 5.93
CA VAL A 10 -23.78 -47.83 5.67
C VAL A 10 -24.97 -46.89 5.53
N LEU A 11 -25.26 -46.21 6.62
CA LEU A 11 -26.25 -45.14 6.65
C LEU A 11 -25.64 -43.91 5.95
N THR A 12 -25.88 -43.76 4.68
CA THR A 12 -25.55 -42.54 3.92
C THR A 12 -26.56 -41.45 4.32
N VAL A 13 -26.22 -40.67 5.33
CA VAL A 13 -26.93 -39.44 5.61
C VAL A 13 -26.49 -38.39 4.59
N VAL A 14 -27.29 -38.24 3.54
CA VAL A 14 -27.17 -37.12 2.61
C VAL A 14 -27.64 -35.87 3.33
N PHE A 15 -26.73 -35.16 3.96
CA PHE A 15 -26.98 -33.78 4.39
C PHE A 15 -26.95 -32.88 3.17
N SER A 16 -28.10 -32.65 2.58
CA SER A 16 -28.30 -31.55 1.64
C SER A 16 -28.25 -30.25 2.44
N PHE A 17 -27.05 -29.76 2.67
CA PHE A 17 -26.87 -28.38 3.07
C PHE A 17 -27.16 -27.50 1.87
N SER A 18 -28.40 -27.05 1.76
CA SER A 18 -28.71 -25.83 1.03
C SER A 18 -28.05 -24.67 1.78
N ALA A 19 -26.74 -24.55 1.60
CA ALA A 19 -26.03 -23.35 1.98
C ALA A 19 -26.42 -22.26 0.99
N CYS A 20 -27.55 -21.61 1.28
CA CYS A 20 -27.79 -20.25 0.82
C CYS A 20 -26.76 -19.39 1.54
N GLY A 21 -25.49 -19.51 1.13
CA GLY A 21 -24.40 -18.68 1.59
C GLY A 21 -24.66 -17.29 1.06
N LYS A 22 -25.27 -16.42 1.87
CA LYS A 22 -25.00 -14.98 1.76
C LYS A 22 -23.48 -14.87 1.69
N LYS A 23 -22.95 -14.45 0.54
CA LYS A 23 -21.63 -13.86 0.48
C LYS A 23 -21.66 -12.73 1.49
N LYS A 24 -21.13 -12.96 2.67
CA LYS A 24 -20.73 -11.89 3.56
C LYS A 24 -19.63 -11.18 2.78
N ASP A 25 -19.90 -9.95 2.44
CA ASP A 25 -18.93 -9.03 1.92
C ASP A 25 -17.75 -9.04 2.91
N LYS A 26 -16.63 -9.63 2.47
CA LYS A 26 -15.37 -9.61 3.24
C LYS A 26 -14.74 -8.21 3.29
N ALA A 27 -15.38 -7.23 2.68
CA ALA A 27 -14.92 -5.83 2.66
C ALA A 27 -15.09 -5.07 3.98
N ALA A 28 -15.72 -5.66 5.01
CA ALA A 28 -16.04 -4.93 6.25
C ALA A 28 -15.13 -5.23 7.45
N GLU A 29 -14.12 -6.08 7.31
CA GLU A 29 -13.36 -6.57 8.48
C GLU A 29 -11.95 -5.95 8.66
N ASN A 30 -11.46 -5.14 7.70
CA ASN A 30 -10.20 -4.40 7.87
C ASN A 30 -10.39 -2.92 7.45
N LYS A 31 -11.19 -2.18 8.22
CA LYS A 31 -11.16 -0.71 8.10
C LYS A 31 -9.77 -0.23 8.53
N VAL A 32 -8.93 0.09 7.57
CA VAL A 32 -7.67 0.77 7.87
C VAL A 32 -7.99 2.19 8.32
N ASP A 33 -7.56 2.55 9.51
CA ASP A 33 -7.72 3.89 10.06
C ASP A 33 -6.69 4.82 9.39
N LEU A 34 -7.08 5.48 8.30
CA LEU A 34 -6.21 6.41 7.56
C LEU A 34 -5.76 7.56 8.45
N GLU A 35 -6.64 8.08 9.34
CA GLU A 35 -6.29 9.18 10.23
C GLU A 35 -5.20 8.77 11.22
N TYR A 36 -5.29 7.55 11.77
CA TYR A 36 -4.25 7.01 12.64
C TYR A 36 -2.90 6.92 11.92
N TYR A 37 -2.85 6.31 10.73
CA TYR A 37 -1.61 6.17 9.97
C TYR A 37 -1.07 7.51 9.48
N ALA A 38 -1.94 8.42 9.04
CA ALA A 38 -1.55 9.78 8.73
C ALA A 38 -0.95 10.47 9.98
N GLY A 39 -1.57 10.28 11.16
CA GLY A 39 -1.06 10.76 12.44
C GLY A 39 0.34 10.27 12.77
N LEU A 40 0.65 9.01 12.44
CA LEU A 40 2.00 8.44 12.59
C LEU A 40 2.97 8.92 11.51
N GLY A 41 2.48 9.37 10.36
CA GLY A 41 3.30 9.63 9.16
C GLY A 41 3.86 8.36 8.54
N GLN A 42 3.14 7.26 8.63
CA GLN A 42 3.59 5.94 8.21
C GLN A 42 2.53 5.26 7.35
N MET A 43 2.95 4.52 6.35
CA MET A 43 2.07 3.59 5.64
C MET A 43 2.09 2.22 6.35
N PRO A 44 1.00 1.45 6.31
CA PRO A 44 1.03 0.06 6.76
C PRO A 44 2.15 -0.72 6.05
N GLU A 45 2.77 -1.65 6.75
CA GLU A 45 3.86 -2.52 6.24
C GLU A 45 5.13 -1.77 5.79
N CYS A 46 5.20 -0.46 6.01
CA CYS A 46 6.33 0.37 5.67
C CYS A 46 7.28 0.50 6.87
N ASP A 47 8.55 0.16 6.68
CA ASP A 47 9.57 0.22 7.75
C ASP A 47 9.95 1.65 8.14
N TYR A 48 9.82 2.58 7.19
CA TYR A 48 10.21 3.96 7.38
C TYR A 48 9.01 4.89 7.29
N LYS A 49 9.01 5.92 8.14
CA LYS A 49 7.95 6.94 8.20
C LYS A 49 8.42 8.29 7.66
N LEU A 50 7.50 9.20 7.46
CA LEU A 50 7.82 10.60 7.23
C LEU A 50 8.68 11.14 8.37
N GLY A 51 9.71 11.93 8.04
CA GLY A 51 10.70 12.44 8.97
C GLY A 51 11.82 11.46 9.32
N ALA A 52 11.84 10.24 8.77
CA ALA A 52 12.98 9.32 8.95
C ALA A 52 14.25 9.93 8.34
N ASP A 53 15.39 9.73 9.01
CA ASP A 53 16.70 10.21 8.53
C ASP A 53 17.09 9.44 7.25
N PRO A 54 17.32 10.14 6.11
CA PRO A 54 17.65 9.49 4.87
C PRO A 54 19.01 8.78 4.90
N ASP A 55 19.99 9.29 5.64
CA ASP A 55 21.33 8.68 5.70
C ASP A 55 21.30 7.39 6.51
N GLU A 56 20.61 7.37 7.67
CA GLU A 56 20.38 6.13 8.42
C GLU A 56 19.59 5.10 7.60
N MET A 57 18.60 5.55 6.83
CA MET A 57 17.82 4.68 5.97
C MET A 57 18.70 4.03 4.91
N VAL A 58 19.49 4.81 4.18
CA VAL A 58 20.40 4.32 3.13
C VAL A 58 21.43 3.35 3.72
N GLU A 59 22.01 3.66 4.89
CA GLU A 59 22.96 2.78 5.57
C GLU A 59 22.34 1.40 5.86
N LYS A 60 21.12 1.37 6.41
CA LYS A 60 20.43 0.11 6.74
C LYS A 60 20.06 -0.69 5.49
N LEU A 61 19.57 -0.02 4.43
CA LEU A 61 19.22 -0.69 3.18
C LEU A 61 20.45 -1.24 2.47
N THR A 62 21.59 -0.52 2.47
CA THR A 62 22.86 -1.01 1.93
C THR A 62 23.36 -2.24 2.70
N ALA A 63 23.22 -2.24 4.01
CA ALA A 63 23.60 -3.41 4.83
C ALA A 63 22.69 -4.62 4.54
N ALA A 64 21.39 -4.40 4.31
CA ALA A 64 20.45 -5.44 3.93
C ALA A 64 20.76 -6.02 2.54
N GLU A 65 21.03 -5.16 1.55
CA GLU A 65 21.47 -5.56 0.21
C GLU A 65 22.72 -6.43 0.26
N SER A 66 23.78 -5.96 0.96
CA SER A 66 25.02 -6.71 1.11
C SER A 66 24.81 -8.08 1.79
N SER A 67 23.87 -8.17 2.72
CA SER A 67 23.52 -9.43 3.40
C SER A 67 22.77 -10.38 2.48
N ALA A 68 21.85 -9.88 1.65
CA ALA A 68 21.11 -10.65 0.65
C ALA A 68 22.06 -11.19 -0.43
N GLU A 69 22.94 -10.35 -0.97
CA GLU A 69 23.97 -10.76 -1.93
C GLU A 69 24.86 -11.88 -1.39
N ALA A 70 25.28 -11.79 -0.13
CA ALA A 70 26.08 -12.82 0.52
C ALA A 70 25.30 -14.15 0.68
N ALA A 71 23.98 -14.11 0.77
CA ALA A 71 23.10 -15.27 0.79
C ALA A 71 22.75 -15.81 -0.61
N GLY A 72 23.04 -15.04 -1.67
CA GLY A 72 22.68 -15.35 -3.06
C GLY A 72 21.26 -14.92 -3.41
N ASP A 73 20.67 -14.04 -2.64
CA ASP A 73 19.35 -13.47 -2.86
C ASP A 73 19.44 -12.10 -3.55
N GLU A 74 18.41 -11.73 -4.28
CA GLU A 74 18.25 -10.38 -4.82
C GLU A 74 17.58 -9.47 -3.80
N TYR A 75 18.12 -8.26 -3.63
CA TYR A 75 17.51 -7.22 -2.81
C TYR A 75 17.36 -5.94 -3.66
N PRO A 76 16.14 -5.55 -4.04
CA PRO A 76 15.91 -4.40 -4.90
C PRO A 76 16.11 -3.11 -4.09
N PHE A 77 17.31 -2.55 -4.18
CA PHE A 77 17.63 -1.28 -3.56
C PHE A 77 18.31 -0.33 -4.54
N ALA A 78 17.84 0.91 -4.61
CA ALA A 78 18.42 1.93 -5.45
C ALA A 78 18.28 3.33 -4.84
N VAL A 79 19.33 4.13 -4.97
CA VAL A 79 19.29 5.56 -4.67
C VAL A 79 19.50 6.34 -5.96
N THR A 80 18.60 7.25 -6.29
CA THR A 80 18.65 8.08 -7.49
C THR A 80 18.59 9.55 -7.10
N GLU A 81 19.60 10.30 -7.49
CA GLU A 81 19.66 11.74 -7.27
C GLU A 81 19.06 12.50 -8.46
N GLY A 82 17.98 13.21 -8.21
CA GLY A 82 17.44 14.22 -9.12
C GLY A 82 18.04 15.61 -8.86
N GLU A 83 17.58 16.62 -9.57
CA GLU A 83 18.04 18.00 -9.38
C GLU A 83 17.73 18.54 -7.98
N LYS A 84 16.48 18.41 -7.52
CA LYS A 84 16.00 18.94 -6.24
C LYS A 84 15.72 17.86 -5.20
N THR A 85 15.52 16.64 -5.62
CA THR A 85 15.07 15.54 -4.78
C THR A 85 16.01 14.36 -4.85
N VAL A 86 15.96 13.51 -3.83
CA VAL A 86 16.58 12.18 -3.84
C VAL A 86 15.47 11.14 -3.70
N ARG A 87 15.51 10.12 -4.55
CA ARG A 87 14.65 8.94 -4.53
C ARG A 87 15.41 7.78 -3.92
N ILE A 88 14.79 7.09 -2.97
CA ILE A 88 15.28 5.85 -2.38
C ILE A 88 14.21 4.80 -2.65
N ASP A 89 14.59 3.67 -3.26
CA ASP A 89 13.70 2.58 -3.64
C ASP A 89 14.17 1.30 -2.97
N ASN A 90 13.27 0.60 -2.27
CA ASN A 90 13.56 -0.70 -1.65
C ASN A 90 12.74 -1.84 -2.25
N GLY A 91 12.13 -1.60 -3.43
CA GLY A 91 11.31 -2.56 -4.15
C GLY A 91 9.84 -2.53 -3.74
N ASP A 92 9.52 -2.47 -2.46
CA ASP A 92 8.14 -2.39 -1.95
C ASP A 92 7.64 -0.96 -1.87
N PHE A 93 8.51 -0.04 -1.49
CA PHE A 93 8.22 1.37 -1.29
C PHE A 93 9.27 2.25 -1.95
N VAL A 94 8.83 3.44 -2.39
CA VAL A 94 9.70 4.50 -2.87
C VAL A 94 9.58 5.69 -1.93
N TYR A 95 10.72 6.22 -1.52
CA TYR A 95 10.82 7.34 -0.59
C TYR A 95 11.49 8.52 -1.27
N TYR A 96 11.03 9.72 -0.94
CA TYR A 96 11.66 10.94 -1.41
C TYR A 96 11.92 11.92 -0.28
N TYR A 97 12.98 12.68 -0.45
CA TYR A 97 13.21 13.90 0.31
C TYR A 97 13.73 15.02 -0.61
N GLU A 98 13.46 16.25 -0.25
CA GLU A 98 14.04 17.43 -0.90
C GLU A 98 15.47 17.65 -0.39
N LYS A 99 16.44 17.83 -1.30
CA LYS A 99 17.85 18.09 -0.92
C LYS A 99 18.00 19.33 -0.04
N ALA A 100 17.21 20.37 -0.32
CA ALA A 100 17.20 21.62 0.46
C ALA A 100 16.60 21.46 1.87
N LYS A 101 15.84 20.40 2.12
CA LYS A 101 15.16 20.10 3.39
C LYS A 101 15.56 18.73 3.94
N LYS A 102 16.79 18.29 3.68
CA LYS A 102 17.28 16.97 4.11
C LYS A 102 17.16 16.78 5.63
N ASP A 103 17.33 17.84 6.39
CA ASP A 103 17.17 17.86 7.86
C ASP A 103 15.75 17.56 8.34
N LYS A 104 14.75 17.64 7.46
CA LYS A 104 13.37 17.26 7.72
C LYS A 104 13.08 15.78 7.46
N GLY A 105 14.05 15.07 6.89
CA GLY A 105 13.95 13.64 6.60
C GLY A 105 13.07 13.32 5.38
N ILE A 106 12.63 12.07 5.34
CA ILE A 106 11.71 11.58 4.29
C ILE A 106 10.41 12.40 4.34
N SER A 107 10.03 12.97 3.21
CA SER A 107 8.84 13.83 3.09
C SER A 107 7.73 13.27 2.19
N TYR A 108 8.03 12.20 1.44
CA TYR A 108 7.08 11.54 0.54
C TYR A 108 7.34 10.04 0.46
N ILE A 109 6.28 9.22 0.53
CA ILE A 109 6.34 7.76 0.47
C ILE A 109 5.32 7.28 -0.58
N ILE A 110 5.72 6.33 -1.41
CA ILE A 110 4.86 5.70 -2.42
C ILE A 110 4.87 4.18 -2.20
N ALA A 111 3.71 3.57 -2.25
CA ALA A 111 3.53 2.14 -2.45
C ALA A 111 2.89 1.89 -3.82
N THR A 112 3.39 0.90 -4.56
CA THR A 112 2.88 0.56 -5.89
C THR A 112 1.89 -0.61 -5.77
N ASN A 113 0.73 -0.50 -6.42
CA ASN A 113 -0.31 -1.53 -6.48
C ASN A 113 -0.84 -2.03 -5.14
N LYS A 114 -0.61 -1.32 -4.04
CA LYS A 114 -1.14 -1.66 -2.71
C LYS A 114 -1.07 -0.46 -1.77
N GLY A 115 -1.79 -0.53 -0.69
CA GLY A 115 -1.66 0.40 0.44
C GLY A 115 -2.92 0.50 1.28
N TYR A 116 -2.76 0.64 2.58
CA TYR A 116 -3.86 0.78 3.54
C TYR A 116 -4.91 -0.34 3.45
N GLY A 117 -4.47 -1.58 3.18
CA GLY A 117 -5.37 -2.73 3.06
C GLY A 117 -6.09 -2.84 1.72
N PHE A 118 -5.79 -1.97 0.76
CA PHE A 118 -6.25 -2.09 -0.61
C PHE A 118 -5.15 -2.67 -1.49
N GLU A 119 -5.54 -3.58 -2.37
CA GLU A 119 -4.67 -4.22 -3.35
C GLU A 119 -4.81 -3.57 -4.72
N GLY A 120 -3.83 -3.77 -5.59
CA GLY A 120 -3.90 -3.34 -6.98
C GLY A 120 -5.14 -3.87 -7.69
N GLY A 121 -5.75 -3.05 -8.53
CA GLY A 121 -7.02 -3.34 -9.16
C GLY A 121 -8.26 -3.00 -8.33
N ALA A 122 -8.12 -2.59 -7.05
CA ALA A 122 -9.25 -2.05 -6.30
C ALA A 122 -9.81 -0.81 -7.01
N SER A 123 -11.13 -0.76 -7.18
CA SER A 123 -11.78 0.36 -7.85
C SER A 123 -11.93 1.57 -6.93
N ILE A 124 -12.07 2.75 -7.54
CA ILE A 124 -12.34 4.00 -6.81
C ILE A 124 -13.59 3.90 -5.94
N LEU A 125 -14.62 3.18 -6.42
CA LEU A 125 -15.87 3.00 -5.69
C LEU A 125 -15.68 2.09 -4.46
N GLU A 126 -14.84 1.05 -4.56
CA GLU A 126 -14.52 0.19 -3.41
C GLU A 126 -13.83 0.97 -2.30
N ILE A 127 -12.87 1.85 -2.64
CA ILE A 127 -12.19 2.69 -1.65
C ILE A 127 -13.16 3.68 -1.01
N LYS A 128 -13.99 4.38 -1.80
CA LYS A 128 -15.01 5.29 -1.28
C LYS A 128 -15.99 4.59 -0.34
N ASN A 129 -16.43 3.38 -0.71
CA ASN A 129 -17.36 2.59 0.12
C ASN A 129 -16.71 2.04 1.40
N ALA A 130 -15.41 1.78 1.39
CA ALA A 130 -14.68 1.36 2.57
C ALA A 130 -14.41 2.50 3.56
N LEU A 131 -14.40 3.75 3.08
CA LEU A 131 -14.05 4.96 3.83
C LEU A 131 -15.18 6.02 3.80
N PRO A 132 -16.45 5.65 4.07
CA PRO A 132 -17.60 6.53 3.82
C PRO A 132 -17.67 7.74 4.74
N GLU A 133 -16.97 7.71 5.88
CA GLU A 133 -16.97 8.78 6.89
C GLU A 133 -15.88 9.83 6.64
N LEU A 134 -14.96 9.58 5.70
CA LEU A 134 -13.83 10.47 5.43
C LEU A 134 -14.13 11.41 4.27
N GLU A 135 -13.85 12.68 4.47
CA GLU A 135 -13.87 13.67 3.39
C GLU A 135 -12.68 13.46 2.45
N TYR A 136 -12.94 13.56 1.16
CA TYR A 136 -11.93 13.43 0.11
C TYR A 136 -12.13 14.48 -0.99
N THR A 137 -11.06 14.76 -1.72
CA THR A 137 -11.13 15.40 -3.03
C THR A 137 -10.83 14.39 -4.11
N GLU A 138 -11.47 14.54 -5.26
CA GLU A 138 -11.23 13.75 -6.46
C GLU A 138 -10.79 14.68 -7.58
N GLU A 139 -9.66 14.36 -8.20
CA GLU A 139 -9.05 15.17 -9.25
C GLU A 139 -8.60 14.26 -10.38
N ASP A 140 -8.50 14.83 -11.60
CA ASP A 140 -7.83 14.14 -12.69
C ASP A 140 -6.32 14.13 -12.43
N VAL A 141 -5.66 13.03 -12.80
CA VAL A 141 -4.21 12.94 -12.75
C VAL A 141 -3.62 13.83 -13.85
N ASN A 142 -2.62 14.60 -13.51
CA ASN A 142 -1.92 15.51 -14.41
C ASN A 142 -0.45 15.64 -14.01
N ASP A 143 0.37 16.33 -14.80
CA ASP A 143 1.81 16.47 -14.57
C ASP A 143 2.16 17.05 -13.20
N SER A 144 1.29 17.85 -12.59
CA SER A 144 1.56 18.48 -11.29
C SER A 144 1.29 17.55 -10.10
N ASN A 145 0.39 16.56 -10.23
CA ASN A 145 0.04 15.63 -9.15
C ASN A 145 0.55 14.20 -9.38
N SER A 146 1.08 13.90 -10.58
CA SER A 146 1.64 12.59 -10.96
C SER A 146 3.18 12.56 -11.04
N PHE A 147 3.85 13.65 -10.71
CA PHE A 147 5.29 13.83 -10.90
C PHE A 147 6.17 12.65 -10.41
N PHE A 148 5.73 11.95 -9.38
CA PHE A 148 6.48 10.84 -8.76
C PHE A 148 6.07 9.45 -9.26
N LEU A 149 4.95 9.37 -9.95
CA LEU A 149 4.50 8.14 -10.57
C LEU A 149 5.20 8.06 -11.92
N MET A 150 6.31 7.35 -11.98
CA MET A 150 7.16 7.20 -13.17
C MET A 150 6.37 6.71 -14.39
N GLY A 151 5.70 7.60 -15.07
CA GLY A 151 4.88 7.36 -16.25
C GLY A 151 3.62 8.25 -16.25
N ALA A 152 3.15 8.64 -17.42
CA ALA A 152 1.87 9.33 -17.55
C ALA A 152 0.75 8.38 -17.11
N ILE A 153 0.20 8.60 -15.93
CA ILE A 153 -1.01 7.93 -15.49
C ILE A 153 -2.18 8.80 -15.95
N ASP A 154 -2.86 8.35 -16.98
CA ASP A 154 -4.18 8.88 -17.31
C ASP A 154 -5.18 8.26 -16.33
N GLY A 155 -5.82 9.08 -15.51
CA GLY A 155 -6.76 8.56 -14.53
C GLY A 155 -7.19 9.57 -13.49
N SER A 156 -7.57 9.08 -12.32
CA SER A 156 -8.08 9.88 -11.21
C SER A 156 -7.24 9.68 -9.96
N VAL A 157 -7.28 10.67 -9.06
CA VAL A 157 -6.70 10.58 -7.73
C VAL A 157 -7.73 10.94 -6.68
N LEU A 158 -7.85 10.10 -5.64
CA LEU A 158 -8.57 10.41 -4.40
C LEU A 158 -7.57 10.87 -3.35
N LYS A 159 -7.79 12.06 -2.77
CA LYS A 159 -6.95 12.63 -1.72
C LYS A 159 -7.71 12.76 -0.42
N TYR A 160 -7.16 12.21 0.63
CA TYR A 160 -7.61 12.34 2.02
C TYR A 160 -6.60 13.21 2.77
N THR A 161 -7.06 14.33 3.30
CA THR A 161 -6.18 15.31 3.97
C THR A 161 -6.39 15.29 5.48
N PHE A 162 -5.30 15.07 6.22
CA PHE A 162 -5.25 15.01 7.67
C PHE A 162 -4.24 16.04 8.19
N LYS A 163 -4.71 17.25 8.50
CA LYS A 163 -3.86 18.40 8.86
C LYS A 163 -2.84 18.72 7.75
N ASN A 164 -1.55 18.48 8.02
CA ASN A 164 -0.45 18.69 7.09
C ASN A 164 -0.03 17.41 6.34
N ARG A 165 -0.82 16.34 6.41
CA ARG A 165 -0.52 15.05 5.72
C ARG A 165 -1.62 14.68 4.76
N VAL A 166 -1.22 14.17 3.61
CA VAL A 166 -2.13 13.76 2.56
C VAL A 166 -1.84 12.32 2.18
N ILE A 167 -2.90 11.52 2.15
CA ILE A 167 -2.89 10.18 1.58
C ILE A 167 -3.63 10.26 0.24
N SER A 168 -2.98 9.81 -0.84
CA SER A 168 -3.57 9.83 -2.17
C SER A 168 -3.59 8.44 -2.77
N PHE A 169 -4.73 8.05 -3.33
CA PHE A 169 -4.92 6.82 -4.09
C PHE A 169 -5.02 7.19 -5.57
N PHE A 170 -4.12 6.66 -6.37
CA PHE A 170 -4.05 6.90 -7.80
C PHE A 170 -4.63 5.74 -8.58
N PHE A 171 -5.45 6.05 -9.58
CA PHE A 171 -6.16 5.08 -10.40
C PHE A 171 -5.84 5.31 -11.87
N SER A 172 -5.57 4.22 -12.60
CA SER A 172 -5.54 4.17 -14.05
C SER A 172 -6.64 3.20 -14.50
N GLU A 173 -7.44 3.59 -15.49
CA GLU A 173 -8.58 2.78 -15.96
C GLU A 173 -9.54 2.35 -14.82
N ASN A 174 -9.67 3.18 -13.78
CA ASN A 174 -10.45 2.93 -12.56
C ASN A 174 -9.89 1.82 -11.64
N GLU A 175 -8.64 1.42 -11.81
CA GLU A 175 -7.93 0.45 -10.98
C GLU A 175 -6.81 1.12 -10.18
N LEU A 176 -6.69 0.79 -8.91
CA LEU A 176 -5.64 1.30 -8.02
C LEU A 176 -4.26 0.91 -8.55
N THR A 177 -3.41 1.90 -8.76
CA THR A 177 -2.04 1.73 -9.26
C THR A 177 -0.97 2.15 -8.28
N ALA A 178 -1.25 3.13 -7.44
CA ALA A 178 -0.32 3.59 -6.41
C ALA A 178 -1.05 4.26 -5.26
N VAL A 179 -0.42 4.23 -4.09
CA VAL A 179 -0.83 4.99 -2.91
C VAL A 179 0.33 5.80 -2.41
N THR A 180 0.07 7.04 -2.02
CA THR A 180 1.11 7.94 -1.53
C THR A 180 0.76 8.51 -0.17
N LEU A 181 1.79 8.82 0.61
CA LEU A 181 1.69 9.58 1.85
C LEU A 181 2.76 10.68 1.84
N TYR A 182 2.37 11.92 2.04
CA TYR A 182 3.31 13.03 2.11
C TYR A 182 2.93 14.09 3.13
N ASP A 183 3.91 14.91 3.51
CA ASP A 183 3.79 16.03 4.43
C ASP A 183 3.83 17.34 3.63
N THR A 184 2.74 18.12 3.68
CA THR A 184 2.62 19.38 2.92
C THR A 184 3.54 20.50 3.41
N ASP A 185 4.07 20.42 4.64
CA ASP A 185 5.01 21.40 5.18
C ASP A 185 6.44 21.14 4.68
N ASN A 186 6.74 19.89 4.37
CA ASN A 186 8.09 19.46 4.00
C ASN A 186 8.21 19.13 2.50
N TRP A 187 7.10 19.06 1.79
CA TRP A 187 7.04 18.74 0.38
C TRP A 187 6.29 19.84 -0.39
N THR A 188 6.96 20.49 -1.36
CA THR A 188 6.39 21.60 -2.17
C THR A 188 6.66 21.43 -3.67
#